data_ab416f028e493b25a3619d88af8c01f9
#
_entry.id   ab416f028e493b25a3619d88af8c01f9
#
_cell.length_a   1.000
_cell.length_b   1.000
_cell.length_c   1.000
_cell.angle_alpha   90.00
_cell.angle_beta   90.00
_cell.angle_gamma   90.00
#
_symmetry.space_group_name_H-M   'P 1'
#
loop_
_entity.id
_entity.type
_entity.pdbx_description
1 polymer ?
#
loop_
_entity_poly.entity_id
_entity_poly.type
_entity_poly.pdbx_seq_one_letter_code
_entity_poly.pdbx_strand_id
1 'polypeptide(L)'
;MKWLKRSNTLWKTVRRYGLAELFVPLAKKGWQRRLLAALPQSRDSSAESLPVRLRLALESLGPVFVKFGQVLSTRPDLIPHDYAVELAKLQDKVPPFDADLSRRQIEKAFGNPIAELYAEFETQPVASASVAQVHKARLHGGERVAVKVLRPDILPVIEQDLALLRFGAGWVERLFADGKRLRPREVVDEFDKYLHDELDLMREAANCSQLGRNFKDSEMLIVPKVFYDYCSRDVLTIEWMDGTPVSDIAALRAQGQDLHRLAEYGVETFFTQVFRDGFFHADMHPGNILVSADNRYIALDFGIVGSLTDYDKRYLAINFLAFFNRDYHRVATAHIESGWVPPETRAEELEAAVRAVCEPVFNKPISEISFGLVLMRLFEVSRRFNVEIQPQLVLLQKTLLNIEGLGRQLEPDLDLWATAKPFLVRWMNEQVGPKAFWRNLKNEAPDWAEMLPALPRKLNALVDEARQKEMRDAYVHLVKIQQRQSLWLAVIAVALVLILLFK
;
A
#
# COMPACT_ATOMS: atom_id res chain seq x y z
N MET A 1 -22.01 -8.44 -26.40
CA MET A 1 -21.36 -9.61 -27.02
C MET A 1 -19.94 -9.86 -26.51
N LYS A 2 -19.09 -8.83 -26.32
CA LYS A 2 -17.71 -8.96 -25.76
C LYS A 2 -17.69 -9.50 -24.32
N TRP A 3 -18.58 -9.02 -23.44
CA TRP A 3 -18.69 -9.49 -22.04
C TRP A 3 -19.00 -11.00 -21.95
N LEU A 4 -19.92 -11.52 -22.75
CA LEU A 4 -20.24 -12.97 -22.77
C LEU A 4 -19.06 -13.83 -23.22
N LYS A 5 -18.27 -13.36 -24.19
CA LYS A 5 -17.06 -14.06 -24.63
C LYS A 5 -16.03 -14.09 -23.50
N ARG A 6 -15.82 -12.97 -22.81
CA ARG A 6 -14.84 -12.85 -21.72
C ARG A 6 -15.23 -13.68 -20.50
N SER A 7 -16.53 -13.66 -20.11
CA SER A 7 -17.02 -14.51 -19.01
C SER A 7 -16.90 -16.01 -19.33
N ASN A 8 -17.09 -16.40 -20.60
CA ASN A 8 -16.88 -17.78 -21.04
C ASN A 8 -15.39 -18.18 -20.94
N THR A 9 -14.46 -17.26 -21.27
CA THR A 9 -13.02 -17.49 -21.09
C THR A 9 -12.69 -17.70 -19.63
N LEU A 10 -13.18 -16.83 -18.74
CA LEU A 10 -13.01 -16.95 -17.30
C LEU A 10 -13.51 -18.32 -16.79
N TRP A 11 -14.73 -18.71 -17.20
CA TRP A 11 -15.31 -19.99 -16.80
C TRP A 11 -14.50 -21.19 -17.28
N LYS A 12 -14.02 -21.15 -18.53
CA LYS A 12 -13.12 -22.19 -19.08
C LYS A 12 -11.81 -22.28 -18.29
N THR A 13 -11.24 -21.13 -17.90
CA THR A 13 -10.02 -21.06 -17.10
C THR A 13 -10.25 -21.63 -15.70
N VAL A 14 -11.34 -21.24 -15.01
CA VAL A 14 -11.69 -21.78 -13.69
C VAL A 14 -11.80 -23.31 -13.74
N ARG A 15 -12.43 -23.87 -14.81
CA ARG A 15 -12.55 -25.32 -15.01
C ARG A 15 -11.21 -25.98 -15.35
N ARG A 16 -10.41 -25.35 -16.24
CA ARG A 16 -9.13 -25.88 -16.68
C ARG A 16 -8.17 -26.06 -15.51
N TYR A 17 -8.10 -25.08 -14.63
CA TYR A 17 -7.20 -25.08 -13.48
C TYR A 17 -7.84 -25.62 -12.18
N GLY A 18 -9.09 -26.09 -12.23
CA GLY A 18 -9.75 -26.71 -11.08
C GLY A 18 -9.98 -25.75 -9.90
N LEU A 19 -10.12 -24.44 -10.16
CA LEU A 19 -10.22 -23.42 -9.11
C LEU A 19 -11.53 -23.45 -8.33
N ALA A 20 -12.50 -24.29 -8.72
CA ALA A 20 -13.71 -24.51 -7.91
C ALA A 20 -13.39 -24.98 -6.49
N GLU A 21 -12.27 -25.67 -6.29
CA GLU A 21 -11.78 -26.10 -4.97
C GLU A 21 -11.57 -24.95 -3.99
N LEU A 22 -11.19 -23.77 -4.45
CA LEU A 22 -11.02 -22.56 -3.63
C LEU A 22 -12.30 -22.16 -2.90
N PHE A 23 -13.44 -22.45 -3.51
CA PHE A 23 -14.75 -22.04 -3.00
C PHE A 23 -15.44 -23.11 -2.14
N VAL A 24 -14.96 -24.34 -2.16
CA VAL A 24 -15.54 -25.44 -1.38
C VAL A 24 -15.51 -25.18 0.15
N PRO A 25 -14.38 -24.75 0.74
CA PRO A 25 -14.33 -24.44 2.18
C PRO A 25 -15.23 -23.27 2.57
N LEU A 26 -15.42 -22.31 1.65
CA LEU A 26 -16.18 -21.08 1.88
C LEU A 26 -17.69 -21.24 1.75
N ALA A 27 -18.17 -22.38 1.21
CA ALA A 27 -19.60 -22.60 0.94
C ALA A 27 -20.43 -22.69 2.23
N LYS A 28 -21.51 -21.89 2.31
CA LYS A 28 -22.42 -21.83 3.48
C LYS A 28 -23.28 -23.07 3.65
N LYS A 29 -23.70 -23.69 2.55
CA LYS A 29 -24.69 -24.79 2.54
C LYS A 29 -24.10 -26.06 1.94
N GLY A 30 -24.47 -27.20 2.48
CA GLY A 30 -23.96 -28.52 2.05
C GLY A 30 -24.21 -28.82 0.55
N TRP A 31 -25.33 -28.34 -0.01
CA TRP A 31 -25.62 -28.51 -1.43
C TRP A 31 -24.65 -27.68 -2.33
N GLN A 32 -24.21 -26.49 -1.87
CA GLN A 32 -23.20 -25.68 -2.57
C GLN A 32 -21.87 -26.43 -2.66
N ARG A 33 -21.42 -27.03 -1.55
CA ARG A 33 -20.21 -27.87 -1.52
C ARG A 33 -20.30 -29.03 -2.51
N ARG A 34 -21.44 -29.74 -2.54
CA ARG A 34 -21.67 -30.85 -3.48
C ARG A 34 -21.64 -30.37 -4.94
N LEU A 35 -22.25 -29.22 -5.22
CA LEU A 35 -22.29 -28.64 -6.57
C LEU A 35 -20.90 -28.18 -7.02
N LEU A 36 -20.12 -27.53 -6.16
CA LEU A 36 -18.74 -27.12 -6.43
C LEU A 36 -17.81 -28.34 -6.62
N ALA A 37 -17.96 -29.36 -5.80
CA ALA A 37 -17.20 -30.61 -5.91
C ALA A 37 -17.56 -31.45 -7.14
N ALA A 38 -18.78 -31.31 -7.67
CA ALA A 38 -19.25 -32.00 -8.88
C ALA A 38 -18.85 -31.30 -10.18
N LEU A 39 -18.27 -30.09 -10.09
CA LEU A 39 -17.78 -29.41 -11.30
C LEU A 39 -16.63 -30.22 -11.92
N PRO A 40 -16.71 -30.51 -13.23
CA PRO A 40 -15.68 -31.32 -13.89
C PRO A 40 -14.33 -30.60 -13.83
N GLN A 41 -13.37 -31.26 -13.20
CA GLN A 41 -11.97 -30.82 -13.15
C GLN A 41 -11.21 -31.39 -14.35
N SER A 42 -10.27 -30.65 -14.88
CA SER A 42 -9.37 -31.16 -15.90
C SER A 42 -8.40 -32.15 -15.28
N ARG A 43 -8.09 -33.25 -15.97
CA ARG A 43 -7.12 -34.26 -15.52
C ARG A 43 -5.71 -33.70 -15.32
N ASP A 44 -5.35 -32.60 -16.01
CA ASP A 44 -4.05 -31.93 -15.89
C ASP A 44 -3.88 -31.10 -14.61
N SER A 45 -4.97 -30.82 -13.88
CA SER A 45 -4.92 -29.97 -12.68
C SER A 45 -4.51 -30.68 -11.38
N SER A 46 -4.32 -32.01 -11.42
CA SER A 46 -4.09 -32.80 -10.20
C SER A 46 -2.61 -32.86 -9.75
N ALA A 47 -1.66 -32.43 -10.57
CA ALA A 47 -0.23 -32.48 -10.26
C ALA A 47 0.28 -31.26 -9.50
N GLU A 48 -0.38 -30.11 -9.62
CA GLU A 48 0.06 -28.84 -9.06
C GLU A 48 -0.74 -28.43 -7.83
N SER A 49 -0.09 -27.75 -6.87
CA SER A 49 -0.80 -27.22 -5.70
C SER A 49 -1.79 -26.13 -6.10
N LEU A 50 -2.82 -25.90 -5.28
CA LEU A 50 -3.88 -24.95 -5.58
C LEU A 50 -3.37 -23.50 -5.73
N PRO A 51 -2.38 -23.01 -4.95
CA PRO A 51 -1.76 -21.71 -5.18
C PRO A 51 -1.08 -21.59 -6.57
N VAL A 52 -0.36 -22.62 -7.00
CA VAL A 52 0.29 -22.66 -8.32
C VAL A 52 -0.76 -22.60 -9.44
N ARG A 53 -1.82 -23.41 -9.32
CA ARG A 53 -2.92 -23.42 -10.29
C ARG A 53 -3.61 -22.05 -10.38
N LEU A 54 -3.77 -21.34 -9.25
CA LEU A 54 -4.32 -19.99 -9.23
C LEU A 54 -3.40 -19.02 -9.99
N ARG A 55 -2.10 -19.04 -9.74
CA ARG A 55 -1.12 -18.20 -10.45
C ARG A 55 -1.19 -18.42 -11.96
N LEU A 56 -1.11 -19.68 -12.40
CA LEU A 56 -1.17 -20.05 -13.83
C LEU A 56 -2.49 -19.63 -14.49
N ALA A 57 -3.60 -19.69 -13.75
CA ALA A 57 -4.89 -19.22 -14.23
C ALA A 57 -4.90 -17.71 -14.44
N LEU A 58 -4.38 -16.93 -13.48
CA LEU A 58 -4.28 -15.47 -13.60
C LEU A 58 -3.38 -15.06 -14.76
N GLU A 59 -2.23 -15.73 -14.95
CA GLU A 59 -1.35 -15.54 -16.12
C GLU A 59 -2.10 -15.78 -17.44
N SER A 60 -2.89 -16.86 -17.52
CA SER A 60 -3.66 -17.19 -18.73
C SER A 60 -4.81 -16.23 -19.02
N LEU A 61 -5.31 -15.52 -18.03
CA LEU A 61 -6.39 -14.51 -18.16
C LEU A 61 -5.87 -13.16 -18.65
N GLY A 62 -4.57 -12.90 -18.53
CA GLY A 62 -3.93 -11.71 -19.08
C GLY A 62 -3.62 -10.63 -18.05
N PRO A 63 -3.18 -9.44 -18.52
CA PRO A 63 -2.48 -8.44 -17.70
C PRO A 63 -3.27 -7.95 -16.47
N VAL A 64 -4.56 -7.70 -16.62
CA VAL A 64 -5.42 -7.21 -15.52
C VAL A 64 -5.49 -8.22 -14.37
N PHE A 65 -5.61 -9.52 -14.70
CA PHE A 65 -5.65 -10.57 -13.70
C PHE A 65 -4.27 -10.86 -13.09
N VAL A 66 -3.18 -10.68 -13.84
CA VAL A 66 -1.81 -10.73 -13.32
C VAL A 66 -1.63 -9.62 -12.28
N LYS A 67 -1.98 -8.38 -12.61
CA LYS A 67 -1.94 -7.24 -11.68
C LYS A 67 -2.82 -7.45 -10.46
N PHE A 68 -4.02 -7.99 -10.64
CA PHE A 68 -4.90 -8.34 -9.52
C PHE A 68 -4.24 -9.36 -8.58
N GLY A 69 -3.61 -10.38 -9.13
CA GLY A 69 -2.86 -11.37 -8.35
C GLY A 69 -1.66 -10.75 -7.61
N GLN A 70 -0.93 -9.82 -8.25
CA GLN A 70 0.17 -9.08 -7.63
C GLN A 70 -0.33 -8.22 -6.45
N VAL A 71 -1.45 -7.51 -6.60
CA VAL A 71 -2.07 -6.74 -5.51
C VAL A 71 -2.52 -7.68 -4.38
N LEU A 72 -3.14 -8.81 -4.70
CA LEU A 72 -3.53 -9.80 -3.68
C LEU A 72 -2.31 -10.38 -2.95
N SER A 73 -1.17 -10.58 -3.62
CA SER A 73 0.05 -11.10 -2.99
C SER A 73 0.58 -10.20 -1.88
N THR A 74 0.28 -8.91 -1.94
CA THR A 74 0.66 -7.91 -0.92
C THR A 74 -0.37 -7.77 0.21
N ARG A 75 -1.47 -8.55 0.17
CA ARG A 75 -2.58 -8.48 1.13
C ARG A 75 -2.67 -9.77 1.97
N PRO A 76 -1.72 -9.97 2.91
CA PRO A 76 -1.73 -11.15 3.79
C PRO A 76 -2.95 -11.20 4.71
N ASP A 77 -3.69 -10.10 4.85
CA ASP A 77 -4.98 -10.01 5.53
C ASP A 77 -6.12 -10.71 4.78
N LEU A 78 -6.01 -10.83 3.46
CA LEU A 78 -7.05 -11.39 2.59
C LEU A 78 -6.82 -12.84 2.20
N ILE A 79 -5.58 -13.24 1.96
CA ILE A 79 -5.23 -14.56 1.44
C ILE A 79 -4.24 -15.29 2.35
N PRO A 80 -4.24 -16.64 2.38
CA PRO A 80 -3.24 -17.43 3.11
C PRO A 80 -1.82 -17.18 2.58
N HIS A 81 -0.83 -17.39 3.45
CA HIS A 81 0.57 -17.11 3.16
C HIS A 81 1.12 -17.85 1.94
N ASP A 82 0.79 -19.13 1.78
CA ASP A 82 1.19 -19.97 0.64
C ASP A 82 0.69 -19.43 -0.71
N TYR A 83 -0.52 -18.85 -0.73
CA TYR A 83 -1.04 -18.13 -1.91
C TYR A 83 -0.30 -16.82 -2.15
N ALA A 84 -0.02 -16.04 -1.10
CA ALA A 84 0.70 -14.78 -1.23
C ALA A 84 2.11 -15.00 -1.81
N VAL A 85 2.84 -16.01 -1.32
CA VAL A 85 4.17 -16.39 -1.81
C VAL A 85 4.12 -16.81 -3.28
N GLU A 86 3.12 -17.59 -3.67
CA GLU A 86 3.02 -18.05 -5.06
C GLU A 86 2.59 -16.93 -6.01
N LEU A 87 1.64 -16.09 -5.62
CA LEU A 87 1.20 -14.95 -6.43
C LEU A 87 2.27 -13.85 -6.55
N ALA A 88 3.18 -13.74 -5.60
CA ALA A 88 4.33 -12.84 -5.70
C ALA A 88 5.29 -13.18 -6.85
N LYS A 89 5.21 -14.40 -7.41
CA LYS A 89 5.99 -14.80 -8.59
C LYS A 89 5.40 -14.31 -9.92
N LEU A 90 4.19 -13.74 -9.90
CA LEU A 90 3.56 -13.17 -11.10
C LEU A 90 4.43 -12.04 -11.67
N GLN A 91 4.80 -12.17 -12.95
CA GLN A 91 5.63 -11.19 -13.65
C GLN A 91 4.81 -10.43 -14.69
N ASP A 92 5.10 -9.15 -14.82
CA ASP A 92 4.47 -8.25 -15.80
C ASP A 92 5.06 -8.35 -17.21
N LYS A 93 5.78 -9.43 -17.52
CA LYS A 93 6.38 -9.62 -18.85
C LYS A 93 5.32 -9.98 -19.88
N VAL A 94 4.93 -8.99 -20.65
CA VAL A 94 3.99 -9.15 -21.77
C VAL A 94 4.74 -8.86 -23.07
N PRO A 95 4.50 -9.62 -24.17
CA PRO A 95 5.10 -9.30 -25.45
C PRO A 95 4.87 -7.83 -25.85
N PRO A 96 5.87 -7.17 -26.44
CA PRO A 96 5.68 -5.81 -26.91
C PRO A 96 4.54 -5.74 -27.94
N PHE A 97 3.86 -4.63 -27.97
CA PHE A 97 2.89 -4.34 -29.02
C PHE A 97 3.60 -3.65 -30.19
N ASP A 98 2.93 -3.62 -31.32
CA ASP A 98 3.47 -3.09 -32.58
C ASP A 98 4.01 -1.66 -32.41
N ALA A 99 5.21 -1.41 -32.88
CA ALA A 99 5.90 -0.12 -32.82
C ALA A 99 5.11 1.00 -33.52
N ASP A 100 4.40 0.68 -34.62
CA ASP A 100 3.53 1.63 -35.30
C ASP A 100 2.38 2.11 -34.41
N LEU A 101 1.91 1.27 -33.50
CA LEU A 101 0.90 1.67 -32.52
C LEU A 101 1.49 2.63 -31.48
N SER A 102 2.74 2.41 -31.04
CA SER A 102 3.44 3.36 -30.15
C SER A 102 3.57 4.73 -30.78
N ARG A 103 4.02 4.76 -32.03
CA ARG A 103 4.16 5.99 -32.78
C ARG A 103 2.82 6.74 -32.87
N ARG A 104 1.77 6.06 -33.29
CA ARG A 104 0.40 6.65 -33.40
C ARG A 104 -0.10 7.16 -32.05
N GLN A 105 0.19 6.46 -30.95
CA GLN A 105 -0.21 6.89 -29.62
C GLN A 105 0.49 8.18 -29.22
N ILE A 106 1.81 8.30 -29.49
CA ILE A 106 2.60 9.51 -29.28
C ILE A 106 2.07 10.66 -30.14
N GLU A 107 1.93 10.45 -31.46
CA GLU A 107 1.42 11.46 -32.38
C GLU A 107 0.01 11.93 -32.01
N LYS A 108 -0.85 11.02 -31.55
CA LYS A 108 -2.19 11.36 -31.05
C LYS A 108 -2.14 12.19 -29.77
N ALA A 109 -1.22 11.87 -28.86
CA ALA A 109 -1.08 12.54 -27.56
C ALA A 109 -0.64 14.00 -27.71
N PHE A 110 0.25 14.29 -28.69
CA PHE A 110 0.82 15.63 -28.88
C PHE A 110 0.28 16.38 -30.08
N GLY A 111 -0.41 15.71 -31.00
CA GLY A 111 -0.94 16.32 -32.23
C GLY A 111 0.11 16.60 -33.31
N ASN A 112 1.35 16.16 -33.11
CA ASN A 112 2.48 16.40 -33.99
C ASN A 112 3.08 15.08 -34.48
N PRO A 113 3.65 15.05 -35.71
CA PRO A 113 4.41 13.89 -36.18
C PRO A 113 5.58 13.56 -35.26
N ILE A 114 5.94 12.28 -35.14
CA ILE A 114 7.01 11.85 -34.23
C ILE A 114 8.36 12.49 -34.55
N ALA A 115 8.64 12.78 -35.84
CA ALA A 115 9.86 13.42 -36.28
C ALA A 115 9.99 14.90 -35.83
N GLU A 116 8.88 15.55 -35.49
CA GLU A 116 8.89 16.88 -34.89
C GLU A 116 9.11 16.86 -33.39
N LEU A 117 8.77 15.75 -32.75
CA LEU A 117 8.93 15.56 -31.31
C LEU A 117 10.33 15.06 -30.96
N TYR A 118 10.84 14.09 -31.70
CA TYR A 118 12.11 13.44 -31.44
C TYR A 118 13.01 13.47 -32.69
N ALA A 119 14.28 13.83 -32.52
CA ALA A 119 15.28 13.73 -33.57
C ALA A 119 15.55 12.30 -34.01
N GLU A 120 15.53 11.37 -33.04
CA GLU A 120 15.65 9.92 -33.26
C GLU A 120 14.66 9.20 -32.34
N PHE A 121 13.98 8.19 -32.88
CA PHE A 121 13.07 7.33 -32.10
C PHE A 121 13.31 5.87 -32.49
N GLU A 122 13.78 5.04 -31.53
CA GLU A 122 13.96 3.62 -31.74
C GLU A 122 12.62 2.89 -31.73
N THR A 123 12.28 2.25 -32.86
CA THR A 123 11.00 1.53 -33.03
C THR A 123 10.95 0.27 -32.17
N GLN A 124 12.10 -0.40 -31.94
CA GLN A 124 12.19 -1.55 -31.05
C GLN A 124 12.13 -1.08 -29.59
N PRO A 125 11.16 -1.54 -28.78
CA PRO A 125 11.12 -1.20 -27.37
C PRO A 125 12.26 -1.87 -26.60
N VAL A 126 12.84 -1.17 -25.65
CA VAL A 126 13.87 -1.69 -24.73
C VAL A 126 13.26 -2.48 -23.58
N ALA A 127 12.01 -2.19 -23.23
CA ALA A 127 11.24 -2.90 -22.20
C ALA A 127 9.76 -2.93 -22.55
N SER A 128 9.07 -3.97 -22.10
CA SER A 128 7.62 -4.11 -22.26
C SER A 128 6.99 -4.65 -20.98
N ALA A 129 5.99 -3.96 -20.48
CA ALA A 129 5.20 -4.31 -19.31
C ALA A 129 3.74 -4.58 -19.68
N SER A 130 2.91 -4.90 -18.70
CA SER A 130 1.49 -5.22 -18.88
C SER A 130 0.71 -4.11 -19.57
N VAL A 131 0.94 -2.86 -19.20
CA VAL A 131 0.16 -1.69 -19.65
C VAL A 131 0.95 -0.72 -20.53
N ALA A 132 2.29 -0.83 -20.60
CA ALA A 132 3.14 0.11 -21.33
C ALA A 132 4.37 -0.57 -21.93
N GLN A 133 5.05 0.12 -22.83
CA GLN A 133 6.40 -0.23 -23.29
C GLN A 133 7.28 1.01 -23.33
N VAL A 134 8.59 0.81 -23.26
CA VAL A 134 9.60 1.87 -23.22
C VAL A 134 10.45 1.84 -24.47
N HIS A 135 10.57 2.97 -25.14
CA HIS A 135 11.43 3.19 -26.29
C HIS A 135 12.58 4.13 -25.96
N LYS A 136 13.70 3.95 -26.60
CA LYS A 136 14.80 4.91 -26.54
C LYS A 136 14.61 5.94 -27.63
N ALA A 137 14.87 7.21 -27.29
CA ALA A 137 14.77 8.31 -28.24
C ALA A 137 15.82 9.38 -27.92
N ARG A 138 15.93 10.36 -28.84
CA ARG A 138 16.75 11.55 -28.67
C ARG A 138 15.92 12.78 -28.98
N LEU A 139 15.96 13.77 -28.12
CA LEU A 139 15.33 15.07 -28.36
C LEU A 139 16.14 15.87 -29.37
N HIS A 140 15.54 16.90 -30.00
CA HIS A 140 16.22 17.82 -30.90
C HIS A 140 17.32 18.62 -30.21
N GLY A 141 17.27 18.79 -28.89
CA GLY A 141 18.34 19.36 -28.06
C GLY A 141 19.54 18.42 -27.86
N GLY A 142 19.45 17.16 -28.30
CA GLY A 142 20.53 16.17 -28.19
C GLY A 142 20.42 15.26 -26.97
N GLU A 143 19.49 15.51 -26.05
CA GLU A 143 19.27 14.71 -24.86
C GLU A 143 18.76 13.31 -25.23
N ARG A 144 19.36 12.27 -24.63
CA ARG A 144 18.86 10.90 -24.73
C ARG A 144 17.75 10.70 -23.74
N VAL A 145 16.64 10.11 -24.18
CA VAL A 145 15.45 9.93 -23.36
C VAL A 145 14.88 8.52 -23.46
N ALA A 146 14.21 8.10 -22.39
CA ALA A 146 13.34 6.93 -22.35
C ALA A 146 11.90 7.42 -22.49
N VAL A 147 11.18 6.86 -23.46
CA VAL A 147 9.79 7.22 -23.77
C VAL A 147 8.91 6.02 -23.42
N LYS A 148 8.19 6.12 -22.30
CA LYS A 148 7.21 5.13 -21.85
C LYS A 148 5.87 5.45 -22.48
N VAL A 149 5.26 4.50 -23.17
CA VAL A 149 4.02 4.68 -23.92
C VAL A 149 3.00 3.66 -23.45
N LEU A 150 1.81 4.11 -23.05
CA LEU A 150 0.71 3.22 -22.68
C LEU A 150 0.25 2.39 -23.88
N ARG A 151 -0.12 1.15 -23.61
CA ARG A 151 -0.70 0.25 -24.61
C ARG A 151 -2.02 0.84 -25.13
N PRO A 152 -2.15 1.02 -26.45
CA PRO A 152 -3.39 1.55 -27.03
C PRO A 152 -4.61 0.70 -26.65
N ASP A 153 -5.75 1.35 -26.48
CA ASP A 153 -7.05 0.71 -26.19
C ASP A 153 -7.05 -0.24 -24.97
N ILE A 154 -6.11 -0.05 -24.03
CA ILE A 154 -6.04 -0.87 -22.82
C ILE A 154 -7.23 -0.60 -21.86
N LEU A 155 -7.72 0.64 -21.78
CA LEU A 155 -8.80 1.04 -20.87
C LEU A 155 -10.09 0.24 -21.08
N PRO A 156 -10.63 0.05 -22.32
CA PRO A 156 -11.80 -0.79 -22.54
C PRO A 156 -11.64 -2.25 -22.09
N VAL A 157 -10.41 -2.78 -22.14
CA VAL A 157 -10.11 -4.15 -21.66
C VAL A 157 -10.13 -4.19 -20.14
N ILE A 158 -9.52 -3.20 -19.51
CA ILE A 158 -9.50 -3.04 -18.04
C ILE A 158 -10.93 -2.93 -17.49
N GLU A 159 -11.74 -2.04 -18.05
CA GLU A 159 -13.14 -1.85 -17.65
C GLU A 159 -13.96 -3.13 -17.75
N GLN A 160 -13.75 -3.90 -18.82
CA GLN A 160 -14.43 -5.18 -19.00
C GLN A 160 -14.03 -6.20 -17.94
N ASP A 161 -12.73 -6.30 -17.62
CA ASP A 161 -12.21 -7.24 -16.64
C ASP A 161 -12.59 -6.81 -15.21
N LEU A 162 -12.57 -5.51 -14.90
CA LEU A 162 -13.07 -4.96 -13.63
C LEU A 162 -14.56 -5.24 -13.42
N ALA A 163 -15.38 -5.10 -14.46
CA ALA A 163 -16.80 -5.45 -14.37
C ALA A 163 -17.00 -6.93 -14.02
N LEU A 164 -16.17 -7.83 -14.55
CA LEU A 164 -16.20 -9.26 -14.21
C LEU A 164 -15.74 -9.51 -12.77
N LEU A 165 -14.68 -8.83 -12.32
CA LEU A 165 -14.21 -8.92 -10.93
C LEU A 165 -15.26 -8.41 -9.93
N ARG A 166 -15.91 -7.25 -10.21
CA ARG A 166 -17.02 -6.73 -9.38
C ARG A 166 -18.21 -7.69 -9.34
N PHE A 167 -18.54 -8.30 -10.47
CA PHE A 167 -19.59 -9.32 -10.52
C PHE A 167 -19.24 -10.52 -9.65
N GLY A 168 -18.01 -11.05 -9.78
CA GLY A 168 -17.51 -12.15 -8.95
C GLY A 168 -17.49 -11.81 -7.46
N ALA A 169 -17.01 -10.62 -7.10
CA ALA A 169 -16.98 -10.12 -5.73
C ALA A 169 -18.39 -10.08 -5.11
N GLY A 170 -19.39 -9.62 -5.86
CA GLY A 170 -20.79 -9.65 -5.41
C GLY A 170 -21.35 -11.06 -5.15
N TRP A 171 -20.89 -12.05 -5.91
CA TRP A 171 -21.24 -13.45 -5.67
C TRP A 171 -20.55 -14.00 -4.43
N VAL A 172 -19.27 -13.68 -4.22
CA VAL A 172 -18.51 -14.10 -3.02
C VAL A 172 -19.20 -13.58 -1.75
N GLU A 173 -19.56 -12.30 -1.69
CA GLU A 173 -20.26 -11.72 -0.54
C GLU A 173 -21.59 -12.40 -0.20
N ARG A 174 -22.35 -12.79 -1.24
CA ARG A 174 -23.70 -13.36 -1.07
C ARG A 174 -23.68 -14.83 -0.72
N LEU A 175 -22.79 -15.59 -1.34
CA LEU A 175 -22.83 -17.06 -1.29
C LEU A 175 -21.94 -17.67 -0.22
N PHE A 176 -20.85 -16.97 0.20
CA PHE A 176 -19.86 -17.57 1.09
C PHE A 176 -19.94 -17.03 2.52
N ALA A 177 -19.57 -17.87 3.49
CA ALA A 177 -19.68 -17.57 4.91
C ALA A 177 -18.86 -16.35 5.32
N ASP A 178 -17.61 -16.30 4.87
CA ASP A 178 -16.67 -15.20 5.12
C ASP A 178 -16.75 -14.05 4.10
N GLY A 179 -17.69 -14.14 3.14
CA GLY A 179 -17.79 -13.19 2.05
C GLY A 179 -17.96 -11.75 2.50
N LYS A 180 -18.71 -11.50 3.58
CA LYS A 180 -18.88 -10.16 4.15
C LYS A 180 -17.62 -9.69 4.89
N ARG A 181 -16.90 -10.61 5.57
CA ARG A 181 -15.67 -10.30 6.30
C ARG A 181 -14.52 -9.91 5.36
N LEU A 182 -14.42 -10.61 4.24
CA LEU A 182 -13.35 -10.37 3.23
C LEU A 182 -13.55 -9.10 2.40
N ARG A 183 -14.73 -8.48 2.45
CA ARG A 183 -15.08 -7.24 1.73
C ARG A 183 -14.60 -7.24 0.26
N PRO A 184 -14.87 -8.29 -0.54
CA PRO A 184 -14.27 -8.45 -1.86
C PRO A 184 -14.62 -7.33 -2.83
N ARG A 185 -15.74 -6.62 -2.64
CA ARG A 185 -16.07 -5.44 -3.46
C ARG A 185 -15.14 -4.28 -3.18
N GLU A 186 -14.86 -4.00 -1.89
CA GLU A 186 -13.91 -2.95 -1.51
C GLU A 186 -12.52 -3.25 -2.09
N VAL A 187 -12.09 -4.52 -2.05
CA VAL A 187 -10.83 -4.96 -2.66
C VAL A 187 -10.80 -4.70 -4.18
N VAL A 188 -11.90 -4.98 -4.88
CA VAL A 188 -11.98 -4.70 -6.33
C VAL A 188 -12.05 -3.19 -6.60
N ASP A 189 -12.71 -2.41 -5.76
CA ASP A 189 -12.79 -0.96 -5.91
C ASP A 189 -11.45 -0.27 -5.60
N GLU A 190 -10.66 -0.80 -4.65
CA GLU A 190 -9.27 -0.38 -4.41
C GLU A 190 -8.38 -0.73 -5.62
N PHE A 191 -8.53 -1.93 -6.15
CA PHE A 191 -7.81 -2.37 -7.34
C PHE A 191 -8.14 -1.55 -8.57
N ASP A 192 -9.40 -1.16 -8.73
CA ASP A 192 -9.84 -0.26 -9.80
C ASP A 192 -9.13 1.09 -9.75
N LYS A 193 -9.10 1.72 -8.56
CA LYS A 193 -8.33 2.96 -8.36
C LYS A 193 -6.86 2.78 -8.71
N TYR A 194 -6.25 1.70 -8.21
CA TYR A 194 -4.87 1.36 -8.49
C TYR A 194 -4.57 1.25 -9.99
N LEU A 195 -5.42 0.52 -10.76
CA LEU A 195 -5.24 0.39 -12.20
C LEU A 195 -5.42 1.72 -12.95
N HIS A 196 -6.41 2.53 -12.57
CA HIS A 196 -6.61 3.84 -13.19
C HIS A 196 -5.46 4.80 -12.90
N ASP A 197 -4.89 4.72 -11.70
CA ASP A 197 -3.70 5.49 -11.33
C ASP A 197 -2.48 5.09 -12.16
N GLU A 198 -2.31 3.79 -12.45
CA GLU A 198 -1.23 3.26 -13.31
C GLU A 198 -1.41 3.66 -14.80
N LEU A 199 -2.61 4.00 -15.23
CA LEU A 199 -2.91 4.49 -16.58
C LEU A 199 -2.76 6.02 -16.73
N ASP A 200 -2.20 6.69 -15.75
CA ASP A 200 -1.92 8.11 -15.80
C ASP A 200 -0.42 8.37 -15.63
N LEU A 201 0.30 8.39 -16.76
CA LEU A 201 1.75 8.62 -16.75
C LEU A 201 2.16 10.02 -16.30
N MET A 202 1.23 11.00 -16.23
CA MET A 202 1.50 12.31 -15.62
C MET A 202 1.70 12.17 -14.09
N ARG A 203 1.02 11.23 -13.44
CA ARG A 203 1.25 10.94 -12.02
C ARG A 203 2.63 10.34 -11.80
N GLU A 204 3.03 9.42 -12.67
CA GLU A 204 4.39 8.84 -12.64
C GLU A 204 5.46 9.92 -12.86
N ALA A 205 5.24 10.84 -13.80
CA ALA A 205 6.09 12.02 -14.01
C ALA A 205 6.21 12.89 -12.75
N ALA A 206 5.09 13.16 -12.09
CA ALA A 206 5.06 13.96 -10.87
C ALA A 206 5.79 13.25 -9.70
N ASN A 207 5.61 11.94 -9.56
CA ASN A 207 6.30 11.12 -8.56
C ASN A 207 7.82 11.11 -8.79
N CYS A 208 8.25 10.90 -10.05
CA CYS A 208 9.64 10.97 -10.45
C CYS A 208 10.25 12.33 -10.08
N SER A 209 9.58 13.42 -10.44
CA SER A 209 10.05 14.77 -10.13
C SER A 209 10.10 15.05 -8.63
N GLN A 210 9.14 14.54 -7.85
CA GLN A 210 9.15 14.68 -6.39
C GLN A 210 10.35 13.96 -5.78
N LEU A 211 10.57 12.70 -6.18
CA LEU A 211 11.72 11.93 -5.71
C LEU A 211 13.04 12.57 -6.14
N GLY A 212 13.11 13.10 -7.38
CA GLY A 212 14.27 13.83 -7.88
C GLY A 212 14.58 15.09 -7.06
N ARG A 213 13.57 15.82 -6.60
CA ARG A 213 13.76 16.97 -5.69
C ARG A 213 14.29 16.52 -4.32
N ASN A 214 13.74 15.42 -3.79
CA ASN A 214 14.13 14.88 -2.48
C ASN A 214 15.58 14.40 -2.46
N PHE A 215 16.07 13.87 -3.58
CA PHE A 215 17.42 13.33 -3.75
C PHE A 215 18.34 14.18 -4.61
N LYS A 216 17.98 15.46 -4.78
CA LYS A 216 18.88 16.40 -5.46
C LYS A 216 20.24 16.42 -4.76
N ASP A 217 21.30 16.31 -5.54
CA ASP A 217 22.70 16.26 -5.05
C ASP A 217 23.01 15.08 -4.10
N SER A 218 22.24 13.99 -4.17
CA SER A 218 22.47 12.78 -3.38
C SER A 218 23.66 11.97 -3.90
N GLU A 219 24.46 11.47 -2.98
CA GLU A 219 25.53 10.50 -3.28
C GLU A 219 25.02 9.04 -3.36
N MET A 220 23.75 8.79 -3.04
CA MET A 220 23.18 7.45 -2.95
C MET A 220 22.30 7.10 -4.13
N LEU A 221 21.44 8.04 -4.57
CA LEU A 221 20.39 7.81 -5.54
C LEU A 221 20.35 8.88 -6.60
N ILE A 222 20.30 8.44 -7.85
CA ILE A 222 20.04 9.27 -9.03
C ILE A 222 18.60 9.02 -9.47
N VAL A 223 17.89 10.11 -9.74
CA VAL A 223 16.53 10.06 -10.29
C VAL A 223 16.55 10.78 -11.63
N PRO A 224 16.05 10.17 -12.72
CA PRO A 224 16.07 10.75 -14.04
C PRO A 224 15.25 12.05 -14.10
N LYS A 225 15.70 12.99 -14.93
CA LYS A 225 14.97 14.24 -15.21
C LYS A 225 13.72 13.93 -16.03
N VAL A 226 12.59 14.57 -15.69
CA VAL A 226 11.35 14.52 -16.48
C VAL A 226 11.33 15.65 -17.49
N PHE A 227 10.95 15.35 -18.74
CA PHE A 227 10.76 16.31 -19.81
C PHE A 227 9.28 16.56 -20.03
N TYR A 228 8.67 17.45 -19.24
CA TYR A 228 7.23 17.67 -19.19
C TYR A 228 6.60 18.09 -20.51
N ASP A 229 7.33 18.80 -21.38
CA ASP A 229 6.86 19.18 -22.73
C ASP A 229 6.63 17.95 -23.63
N TYR A 230 7.20 16.80 -23.25
CA TYR A 230 7.07 15.50 -23.92
C TYR A 230 6.34 14.47 -23.02
N CYS A 231 5.53 14.94 -22.08
CA CYS A 231 4.70 14.12 -21.22
C CYS A 231 3.21 14.38 -21.45
N SER A 232 2.43 13.36 -21.37
CA SER A 232 0.96 13.38 -21.41
C SER A 232 0.41 12.26 -20.53
N ARG A 233 -0.91 12.13 -20.43
CA ARG A 233 -1.51 11.00 -19.73
C ARG A 233 -1.02 9.64 -20.27
N ASP A 234 -0.78 9.54 -21.58
CA ASP A 234 -0.48 8.29 -22.28
C ASP A 234 1.02 8.12 -22.58
N VAL A 235 1.84 9.16 -22.37
CA VAL A 235 3.27 9.19 -22.73
C VAL A 235 4.06 9.85 -21.60
N LEU A 236 5.14 9.19 -21.15
CA LEU A 236 6.10 9.73 -20.20
C LEU A 236 7.49 9.76 -20.84
N THR A 237 8.13 10.93 -20.86
CA THR A 237 9.49 11.09 -21.33
C THR A 237 10.40 11.52 -20.19
N ILE A 238 11.37 10.66 -19.88
CA ILE A 238 12.38 10.88 -18.84
C ILE A 238 13.78 10.74 -19.44
N GLU A 239 14.77 11.23 -18.73
CA GLU A 239 16.17 11.07 -19.07
C GLU A 239 16.55 9.60 -19.24
N TRP A 240 17.31 9.29 -20.29
CA TRP A 240 17.88 7.96 -20.46
C TRP A 240 19.06 7.78 -19.52
N MET A 241 18.98 6.77 -18.69
CA MET A 241 19.99 6.45 -17.69
C MET A 241 20.85 5.26 -18.16
N ASP A 242 22.16 5.46 -18.16
CA ASP A 242 23.11 4.36 -18.39
C ASP A 242 23.53 3.77 -17.04
N GLY A 243 23.47 2.47 -16.90
CA GLY A 243 23.85 1.78 -15.67
C GLY A 243 23.79 0.26 -15.83
N THR A 244 24.38 -0.44 -14.87
CA THR A 244 24.35 -1.89 -14.81
C THR A 244 23.16 -2.32 -13.92
N PRO A 245 22.33 -3.29 -14.36
CA PRO A 245 21.26 -3.82 -13.52
C PRO A 245 21.80 -4.26 -12.16
N VAL A 246 21.17 -3.83 -11.07
CA VAL A 246 21.64 -4.17 -9.71
C VAL A 246 21.63 -5.68 -9.43
N SER A 247 20.81 -6.43 -10.16
CA SER A 247 20.77 -7.90 -10.11
C SER A 247 21.95 -8.60 -10.77
N ASP A 248 22.72 -7.88 -11.61
CA ASP A 248 23.92 -8.43 -12.26
C ASP A 248 25.17 -8.22 -11.40
N ILE A 249 25.21 -8.97 -10.28
CA ILE A 249 26.30 -8.89 -9.30
C ILE A 249 27.68 -9.21 -9.96
N ALA A 250 27.70 -10.08 -10.96
CA ALA A 250 28.95 -10.45 -11.64
C ALA A 250 29.50 -9.26 -12.44
N ALA A 251 28.66 -8.56 -13.18
CA ALA A 251 29.05 -7.37 -13.93
C ALA A 251 29.47 -6.23 -12.98
N LEU A 252 28.75 -6.01 -11.89
CA LEU A 252 29.10 -5.00 -10.88
C LEU A 252 30.48 -5.26 -10.28
N ARG A 253 30.80 -6.49 -9.91
CA ARG A 253 32.13 -6.87 -9.41
C ARG A 253 33.22 -6.68 -10.46
N ALA A 254 32.95 -7.07 -11.72
CA ALA A 254 33.89 -6.90 -12.82
C ALA A 254 34.21 -5.43 -13.11
N GLN A 255 33.26 -4.53 -12.87
CA GLN A 255 33.41 -3.08 -12.99
C GLN A 255 34.09 -2.44 -11.76
N GLY A 256 34.40 -3.20 -10.71
CA GLY A 256 35.03 -2.69 -9.50
C GLY A 256 34.09 -1.88 -8.59
N GLN A 257 32.77 -2.10 -8.69
CA GLN A 257 31.80 -1.43 -7.84
C GLN A 257 31.95 -1.87 -6.38
N ASP A 258 31.77 -0.95 -5.45
CA ASP A 258 31.75 -1.24 -4.01
C ASP A 258 30.38 -1.77 -3.59
N LEU A 259 30.24 -3.10 -3.55
CA LEU A 259 28.99 -3.77 -3.24
C LEU A 259 28.55 -3.56 -1.78
N HIS A 260 29.52 -3.45 -0.86
CA HIS A 260 29.25 -3.17 0.54
C HIS A 260 28.60 -1.79 0.68
N ARG A 261 29.20 -0.79 0.06
CA ARG A 261 28.66 0.58 0.08
C ARG A 261 27.30 0.69 -0.62
N LEU A 262 27.09 -0.04 -1.71
CA LEU A 262 25.77 -0.13 -2.36
C LEU A 262 24.74 -0.75 -1.41
N ALA A 263 25.08 -1.80 -0.68
CA ALA A 263 24.15 -2.41 0.26
C ALA A 263 23.76 -1.42 1.39
N GLU A 264 24.73 -0.67 1.93
CA GLU A 264 24.45 0.41 2.90
C GLU A 264 23.56 1.51 2.28
N TYR A 265 23.88 1.97 1.07
CA TYR A 265 23.10 2.99 0.35
C TYR A 265 21.66 2.57 0.10
N GLY A 266 21.40 1.29 -0.14
CA GLY A 266 20.03 0.76 -0.28
C GLY A 266 19.23 0.97 0.99
N VAL A 267 19.81 0.64 2.13
CA VAL A 267 19.20 0.82 3.46
C VAL A 267 19.00 2.31 3.78
N GLU A 268 20.06 3.11 3.63
CA GLU A 268 20.03 4.55 3.90
C GLU A 268 18.99 5.27 3.00
N THR A 269 18.94 4.92 1.72
CA THR A 269 17.96 5.46 0.76
C THR A 269 16.53 5.17 1.20
N PHE A 270 16.25 3.93 1.63
CA PHE A 270 14.94 3.55 2.12
C PHE A 270 14.54 4.35 3.36
N PHE A 271 15.38 4.37 4.39
CA PHE A 271 15.07 5.08 5.62
C PHE A 271 14.96 6.59 5.41
N THR A 272 15.75 7.14 4.49
CA THR A 272 15.67 8.56 4.10
C THR A 272 14.32 8.88 3.45
N GLN A 273 13.89 8.08 2.49
CA GLN A 273 12.58 8.25 1.84
C GLN A 273 11.42 8.14 2.84
N VAL A 274 11.47 7.15 3.74
CA VAL A 274 10.41 6.86 4.70
C VAL A 274 10.34 7.94 5.79
N PHE A 275 11.45 8.23 6.45
CA PHE A 275 11.43 9.06 7.66
C PHE A 275 11.74 10.53 7.39
N ARG A 276 12.72 10.86 6.55
CA ARG A 276 13.02 12.25 6.20
C ARG A 276 11.91 12.83 5.32
N ASP A 277 11.59 12.14 4.21
CA ASP A 277 10.75 12.69 3.17
C ASP A 277 9.26 12.35 3.38
N GLY A 278 8.96 11.21 4.04
CA GLY A 278 7.59 10.69 4.12
C GLY A 278 7.00 10.35 2.75
N PHE A 279 7.87 10.22 1.76
CA PHE A 279 7.53 9.89 0.38
C PHE A 279 8.53 8.88 -0.14
N PHE A 280 8.07 7.67 -0.46
CA PHE A 280 8.95 6.58 -0.80
C PHE A 280 8.50 5.82 -2.04
N HIS A 281 9.47 5.38 -2.81
CA HIS A 281 9.28 4.47 -3.92
C HIS A 281 8.86 3.09 -3.39
N ALA A 282 7.64 2.70 -3.65
CA ALA A 282 7.05 1.51 -3.05
C ALA A 282 7.28 0.23 -3.87
N ASP A 283 8.03 0.31 -4.97
CA ASP A 283 8.36 -0.83 -5.82
C ASP A 283 9.85 -0.87 -6.19
N MET A 284 10.73 -0.72 -5.19
CA MET A 284 12.18 -0.86 -5.34
C MET A 284 12.56 -2.34 -5.55
N HIS A 285 12.12 -2.85 -6.67
CA HIS A 285 12.44 -4.19 -7.15
C HIS A 285 13.78 -4.14 -7.94
N PRO A 286 14.64 -5.16 -7.86
CA PRO A 286 15.92 -5.16 -8.60
C PRO A 286 15.81 -4.88 -10.10
N GLY A 287 14.66 -5.15 -10.72
CA GLY A 287 14.39 -4.83 -12.12
C GLY A 287 14.18 -3.34 -12.42
N ASN A 288 13.91 -2.52 -11.38
CA ASN A 288 13.69 -1.08 -11.48
C ASN A 288 14.89 -0.27 -10.99
N ILE A 289 16.04 -0.93 -10.77
CA ILE A 289 17.22 -0.31 -10.19
C ILE A 289 18.44 -0.63 -11.05
N LEU A 290 19.16 0.43 -11.48
CA LEU A 290 20.50 0.31 -12.06
C LEU A 290 21.54 0.85 -11.08
N VAL A 291 22.80 0.54 -11.33
CA VAL A 291 23.97 1.11 -10.66
C VAL A 291 24.77 1.90 -11.68
N SER A 292 25.04 3.15 -11.35
CA SER A 292 25.85 4.06 -12.18
C SER A 292 27.33 3.74 -12.06
N ALA A 293 28.14 4.30 -12.98
CA ALA A 293 29.59 4.11 -12.98
C ALA A 293 30.27 4.67 -11.70
N ASP A 294 29.66 5.65 -11.04
CA ASP A 294 30.12 6.27 -9.80
C ASP A 294 29.49 5.65 -8.53
N ASN A 295 29.07 4.40 -8.61
CA ASN A 295 28.59 3.59 -7.48
C ASN A 295 27.33 4.14 -6.79
N ARG A 296 26.38 4.70 -7.53
CA ARG A 296 25.09 5.18 -7.04
C ARG A 296 23.94 4.38 -7.63
N TYR A 297 22.86 4.24 -6.89
CA TYR A 297 21.62 3.72 -7.44
C TYR A 297 20.99 4.66 -8.44
N ILE A 298 20.32 4.12 -9.43
CA ILE A 298 19.46 4.83 -10.37
C ILE A 298 18.07 4.18 -10.26
N ALA A 299 17.08 4.93 -9.84
CA ALA A 299 15.70 4.48 -9.83
C ALA A 299 15.05 4.70 -11.20
N LEU A 300 14.26 3.74 -11.64
CA LEU A 300 13.57 3.83 -12.93
C LEU A 300 12.07 3.77 -12.70
N ASP A 301 11.18 3.19 -12.72
CA ASP A 301 9.73 3.14 -12.63
C ASP A 301 9.18 3.83 -11.36
N PHE A 302 8.36 4.87 -11.52
CA PHE A 302 7.80 5.68 -10.42
C PHE A 302 6.27 5.54 -10.32
N GLY A 303 5.71 4.50 -10.91
CA GLY A 303 4.28 4.25 -10.95
C GLY A 303 3.68 4.01 -9.56
N ILE A 304 4.45 3.40 -8.65
CA ILE A 304 3.99 3.09 -7.29
C ILE A 304 4.85 3.81 -6.26
N VAL A 305 4.23 4.74 -5.55
CA VAL A 305 4.85 5.45 -4.42
C VAL A 305 3.95 5.36 -3.19
N GLY A 306 4.56 5.44 -2.01
CA GLY A 306 3.87 5.56 -0.74
C GLY A 306 4.11 6.92 -0.12
N SER A 307 3.14 7.41 0.65
CA SER A 307 3.29 8.63 1.44
C SER A 307 2.90 8.36 2.89
N LEU A 308 3.65 8.96 3.81
CA LEU A 308 3.43 8.88 5.25
C LEU A 308 3.27 10.27 5.82
N THR A 309 2.29 10.44 6.68
CA THR A 309 2.15 11.66 7.46
C THR A 309 3.24 11.75 8.53
N ASP A 310 3.47 12.94 9.10
CA ASP A 310 4.41 13.09 10.22
C ASP A 310 3.99 12.26 11.43
N TYR A 311 2.69 12.06 11.59
CA TYR A 311 2.11 11.18 12.60
C TYR A 311 2.53 9.72 12.38
N ASP A 312 2.35 9.19 11.16
CA ASP A 312 2.73 7.83 10.81
C ASP A 312 4.24 7.60 10.98
N LYS A 313 5.06 8.54 10.49
CA LYS A 313 6.53 8.49 10.63
C LYS A 313 6.95 8.40 12.09
N ARG A 314 6.33 9.21 12.96
CA ARG A 314 6.63 9.22 14.39
C ARG A 314 6.33 7.88 15.05
N TYR A 315 5.15 7.32 14.82
CA TYR A 315 4.77 6.03 15.41
C TYR A 315 5.54 4.87 14.84
N LEU A 316 5.84 4.89 13.54
CA LEU A 316 6.76 3.92 12.93
C LEU A 316 8.13 3.95 13.61
N ALA A 317 8.74 5.13 13.78
CA ALA A 317 10.06 5.24 14.43
C ALA A 317 10.04 4.77 15.89
N ILE A 318 8.98 5.10 16.64
CA ILE A 318 8.79 4.60 18.01
C ILE A 318 8.73 3.08 18.01
N ASN A 319 7.94 2.48 17.13
CA ASN A 319 7.79 1.03 17.05
C ASN A 319 9.11 0.35 16.64
N PHE A 320 9.82 0.89 15.65
CA PHE A 320 11.11 0.37 15.25
C PHE A 320 12.14 0.41 16.40
N LEU A 321 12.27 1.55 17.08
CA LEU A 321 13.21 1.69 18.20
C LEU A 321 12.84 0.81 19.39
N ALA A 322 11.56 0.72 19.73
CA ALA A 322 11.06 -0.15 20.80
C ALA A 322 11.33 -1.63 20.46
N PHE A 323 11.08 -2.03 19.21
CA PHE A 323 11.40 -3.37 18.72
C PHE A 323 12.89 -3.68 18.88
N PHE A 324 13.78 -2.79 18.46
CA PHE A 324 15.23 -2.97 18.61
C PHE A 324 15.72 -3.09 20.05
N ASN A 325 15.05 -2.36 20.94
CA ASN A 325 15.37 -2.39 22.36
C ASN A 325 14.64 -3.54 23.09
N ARG A 326 13.90 -4.39 22.37
CA ARG A 326 13.05 -5.47 22.92
C ARG A 326 12.02 -4.95 23.93
N ASP A 327 11.61 -3.71 23.77
CA ASP A 327 10.57 -3.08 24.59
C ASP A 327 9.19 -3.35 23.97
N TYR A 328 8.70 -4.56 24.15
CA TYR A 328 7.42 -5.03 23.59
C TYR A 328 6.23 -4.31 24.20
N HIS A 329 6.38 -3.86 25.45
CA HIS A 329 5.35 -3.04 26.09
C HIS A 329 5.19 -1.71 25.35
N ARG A 330 6.30 -1.06 25.01
CA ARG A 330 6.28 0.19 24.25
C ARG A 330 5.73 -0.01 22.82
N VAL A 331 6.02 -1.15 22.19
CA VAL A 331 5.40 -1.52 20.89
C VAL A 331 3.88 -1.59 21.02
N ALA A 332 3.38 -2.32 22.03
CA ALA A 332 1.93 -2.47 22.24
C ALA A 332 1.24 -1.13 22.53
N THR A 333 1.81 -0.33 23.45
CA THR A 333 1.25 0.98 23.81
C THR A 333 1.28 1.95 22.64
N ALA A 334 2.35 1.96 21.81
CA ALA A 334 2.42 2.80 20.62
C ALA A 334 1.34 2.45 19.58
N HIS A 335 1.00 1.17 19.42
CA HIS A 335 -0.10 0.75 18.52
C HIS A 335 -1.47 1.22 19.02
N ILE A 336 -1.70 1.23 20.35
CA ILE A 336 -2.93 1.73 20.95
C ILE A 336 -3.00 3.27 20.82
N GLU A 337 -1.92 3.97 21.17
CA GLU A 337 -1.82 5.43 21.10
C GLU A 337 -2.01 5.95 19.67
N SER A 338 -1.53 5.23 18.68
CA SER A 338 -1.67 5.57 17.26
C SER A 338 -3.06 5.27 16.69
N GLY A 339 -3.93 4.59 17.44
CA GLY A 339 -5.22 4.16 16.93
C GLY A 339 -5.15 3.05 15.88
N TRP A 340 -4.00 2.40 15.73
CA TRP A 340 -3.84 1.26 14.81
C TRP A 340 -4.53 0.00 15.32
N VAL A 341 -4.81 -0.07 16.60
CA VAL A 341 -5.64 -1.09 17.25
C VAL A 341 -6.82 -0.42 17.96
N PRO A 342 -7.96 -1.12 18.13
CA PRO A 342 -9.09 -0.61 18.90
C PRO A 342 -8.67 -0.18 20.32
N PRO A 343 -9.22 0.93 20.87
CA PRO A 343 -8.82 1.47 22.18
C PRO A 343 -9.12 0.54 23.35
N GLU A 344 -10.04 -0.41 23.18
CA GLU A 344 -10.36 -1.47 24.16
C GLU A 344 -9.36 -2.62 24.17
N THR A 345 -8.35 -2.60 23.28
CA THR A 345 -7.32 -3.64 23.21
C THR A 345 -6.45 -3.61 24.47
N ARG A 346 -6.31 -4.75 25.14
CA ARG A 346 -5.45 -4.86 26.33
C ARG A 346 -3.98 -4.88 25.93
N ALA A 347 -3.23 -3.91 26.45
CA ALA A 347 -1.80 -3.74 26.13
C ALA A 347 -0.98 -5.00 26.45
N GLU A 348 -1.30 -5.69 27.57
CA GLU A 348 -0.59 -6.89 28.01
C GLU A 348 -0.80 -8.08 27.04
N GLU A 349 -1.98 -8.19 26.46
CA GLU A 349 -2.30 -9.25 25.48
C GLU A 349 -1.59 -9.00 24.16
N LEU A 350 -1.56 -7.76 23.70
CA LEU A 350 -0.85 -7.37 22.48
C LEU A 350 0.67 -7.51 22.68
N GLU A 351 1.20 -7.07 23.83
CA GLU A 351 2.60 -7.24 24.21
C GLU A 351 3.01 -8.71 24.19
N ALA A 352 2.23 -9.60 24.82
CA ALA A 352 2.53 -11.03 24.83
C ALA A 352 2.54 -11.64 23.42
N ALA A 353 1.62 -11.19 22.56
CA ALA A 353 1.54 -11.65 21.17
C ALA A 353 2.73 -11.15 20.34
N VAL A 354 3.11 -9.88 20.48
CA VAL A 354 4.31 -9.30 19.83
C VAL A 354 5.57 -10.01 20.30
N ARG A 355 5.73 -10.23 21.61
CA ARG A 355 6.86 -10.95 22.21
C ARG A 355 6.98 -12.36 21.65
N ALA A 356 5.87 -13.08 21.52
CA ALA A 356 5.87 -14.46 20.99
C ALA A 356 6.39 -14.53 19.55
N VAL A 357 6.18 -13.50 18.75
CA VAL A 357 6.70 -13.41 17.37
C VAL A 357 8.17 -12.98 17.37
N CYS A 358 8.55 -12.03 18.21
CA CYS A 358 9.83 -11.35 18.12
C CYS A 358 10.95 -12.10 18.86
N GLU A 359 10.70 -12.66 20.06
CA GLU A 359 11.73 -13.34 20.84
C GLU A 359 12.44 -14.50 20.11
N PRO A 360 11.73 -15.40 19.39
CA PRO A 360 12.41 -16.45 18.62
C PRO A 360 13.34 -15.92 17.54
N VAL A 361 13.08 -14.71 17.06
CA VAL A 361 13.88 -14.06 16.01
C VAL A 361 15.16 -13.49 16.61
N PHE A 362 15.10 -12.85 17.77
CA PHE A 362 16.26 -12.26 18.44
C PHE A 362 17.26 -13.28 19.04
N ASN A 363 16.89 -14.56 19.07
CA ASN A 363 17.80 -15.64 19.44
C ASN A 363 18.73 -16.08 18.30
N LYS A 364 18.56 -15.49 17.11
CA LYS A 364 19.42 -15.70 15.94
C LYS A 364 20.45 -14.57 15.84
N PRO A 365 21.59 -14.80 15.17
CA PRO A 365 22.46 -13.70 14.77
C PRO A 365 21.67 -12.65 13.98
N ILE A 366 21.96 -11.38 14.24
CA ILE A 366 21.20 -10.27 13.63
C ILE A 366 21.26 -10.33 12.10
N SER A 367 22.39 -10.75 11.53
CA SER A 367 22.56 -10.99 10.09
C SER A 367 21.61 -12.04 9.49
N GLU A 368 21.09 -12.96 10.31
CA GLU A 368 20.13 -13.98 9.89
C GLU A 368 18.66 -13.55 10.04
N ILE A 369 18.42 -12.41 10.68
CA ILE A 369 17.06 -11.90 10.92
C ILE A 369 16.53 -11.24 9.64
N SER A 370 15.45 -11.78 9.09
CA SER A 370 14.66 -11.10 8.06
C SER A 370 13.57 -10.26 8.71
N PHE A 371 13.71 -8.95 8.62
CA PHE A 371 12.78 -8.02 9.21
C PHE A 371 11.45 -7.96 8.45
N GLY A 372 11.52 -8.04 7.14
CA GLY A 372 10.31 -8.12 6.35
C GLY A 372 9.47 -9.35 6.72
N LEU A 373 10.10 -10.50 7.03
CA LEU A 373 9.40 -11.69 7.54
C LEU A 373 8.85 -11.47 8.97
N VAL A 374 9.57 -10.73 9.82
CA VAL A 374 9.07 -10.37 11.16
C VAL A 374 7.81 -9.51 11.04
N LEU A 375 7.85 -8.45 10.22
CA LEU A 375 6.68 -7.61 9.97
C LEU A 375 5.50 -8.40 9.44
N MET A 376 5.74 -9.34 8.52
CA MET A 376 4.68 -10.19 7.99
C MET A 376 4.03 -11.04 9.10
N ARG A 377 4.81 -11.66 9.99
CA ARG A 377 4.30 -12.40 11.14
C ARG A 377 3.55 -11.51 12.13
N LEU A 378 4.04 -10.28 12.35
CA LEU A 378 3.32 -9.29 13.16
C LEU A 378 1.98 -8.93 12.54
N PHE A 379 1.88 -8.79 11.21
CA PHE A 379 0.60 -8.58 10.53
C PHE A 379 -0.36 -9.79 10.67
N GLU A 380 0.15 -11.02 10.67
CA GLU A 380 -0.66 -12.21 10.92
C GLU A 380 -1.24 -12.21 12.34
N VAL A 381 -0.41 -11.88 13.34
CA VAL A 381 -0.84 -11.77 14.73
C VAL A 381 -1.82 -10.61 14.95
N SER A 382 -1.60 -9.50 14.27
CA SER A 382 -2.43 -8.29 14.37
C SER A 382 -3.90 -8.52 14.00
N ARG A 383 -4.18 -9.50 13.11
CA ARG A 383 -5.56 -9.90 12.78
C ARG A 383 -6.37 -10.30 14.02
N ARG A 384 -5.73 -10.92 15.02
CA ARG A 384 -6.38 -11.32 16.28
C ARG A 384 -6.89 -10.12 17.08
N PHE A 385 -6.25 -8.96 16.90
CA PHE A 385 -6.56 -7.73 17.60
C PHE A 385 -7.35 -6.72 16.75
N ASN A 386 -7.90 -7.16 15.62
CA ASN A 386 -8.63 -6.31 14.68
C ASN A 386 -7.86 -5.04 14.26
N VAL A 387 -6.54 -5.16 14.08
CA VAL A 387 -5.70 -4.06 13.60
C VAL A 387 -6.12 -3.69 12.18
N GLU A 388 -6.40 -2.42 11.94
CA GLU A 388 -6.56 -1.89 10.59
C GLU A 388 -5.18 -1.62 10.00
N ILE A 389 -4.73 -2.52 9.11
CA ILE A 389 -3.45 -2.37 8.42
C ILE A 389 -3.62 -1.34 7.31
N GLN A 390 -2.94 -0.21 7.44
CA GLN A 390 -2.95 0.81 6.41
C GLN A 390 -2.23 0.31 5.15
N PRO A 391 -2.75 0.59 3.93
CA PRO A 391 -2.13 0.17 2.67
C PRO A 391 -0.66 0.62 2.54
N GLN A 392 -0.32 1.80 3.06
CA GLN A 392 1.04 2.35 3.05
C GLN A 392 2.03 1.48 3.84
N LEU A 393 1.57 0.86 4.95
CA LEU A 393 2.42 -0.04 5.77
C LEU A 393 2.70 -1.35 5.03
N VAL A 394 1.76 -1.83 4.22
CA VAL A 394 1.96 -3.02 3.38
C VAL A 394 2.97 -2.73 2.26
N LEU A 395 2.86 -1.56 1.62
CA LEU A 395 3.84 -1.10 0.62
C LEU A 395 5.23 -0.95 1.23
N LEU A 396 5.32 -0.38 2.43
CA LEU A 396 6.57 -0.21 3.17
C LEU A 396 7.19 -1.57 3.51
N GLN A 397 6.40 -2.54 3.97
CA GLN A 397 6.85 -3.90 4.25
C GLN A 397 7.39 -4.59 2.98
N LYS A 398 6.67 -4.49 1.85
CA LYS A 398 7.13 -5.03 0.56
C LYS A 398 8.47 -4.41 0.14
N THR A 399 8.59 -3.09 0.24
CA THR A 399 9.81 -2.37 -0.12
C THR A 399 10.98 -2.78 0.77
N LEU A 400 10.74 -2.91 2.08
CA LEU A 400 11.75 -3.35 3.02
C LEU A 400 12.25 -4.78 2.74
N LEU A 401 11.34 -5.71 2.39
CA LEU A 401 11.69 -7.06 1.94
C LEU A 401 12.57 -7.05 0.69
N ASN A 402 12.23 -6.22 -0.29
CA ASN A 402 13.00 -6.11 -1.54
C ASN A 402 14.41 -5.59 -1.26
N ILE A 403 14.54 -4.55 -0.42
CA ILE A 403 15.84 -3.95 -0.05
C ILE A 403 16.67 -4.89 0.78
N GLU A 404 16.05 -5.59 1.74
CA GLU A 404 16.73 -6.63 2.52
C GLU A 404 17.24 -7.76 1.60
N GLY A 405 16.40 -8.24 0.69
CA GLY A 405 16.78 -9.26 -0.27
C GLY A 405 17.90 -8.81 -1.21
N LEU A 406 17.85 -7.57 -1.68
CA LEU A 406 18.90 -6.97 -2.51
C LEU A 406 20.21 -6.78 -1.70
N GLY A 407 20.12 -6.24 -0.49
CA GLY A 407 21.26 -6.03 0.40
C GLY A 407 22.02 -7.33 0.65
N ARG A 408 21.31 -8.45 0.92
CA ARG A 408 21.91 -9.78 1.10
C ARG A 408 22.52 -10.36 -0.15
N GLN A 409 22.05 -10.01 -1.34
CA GLN A 409 22.64 -10.42 -2.62
C GLN A 409 23.96 -9.66 -2.88
N LEU A 410 24.01 -8.38 -2.53
CA LEU A 410 25.20 -7.53 -2.66
C LEU A 410 26.26 -7.90 -1.61
N GLU A 411 25.83 -7.97 -0.35
CA GLU A 411 26.67 -8.23 0.83
C GLU A 411 25.92 -9.20 1.77
N PRO A 412 26.26 -10.51 1.73
CA PRO A 412 25.57 -11.53 2.54
C PRO A 412 25.67 -11.30 4.05
N ASP A 413 26.73 -10.66 4.50
CA ASP A 413 26.99 -10.36 5.92
C ASP A 413 26.48 -8.98 6.35
N LEU A 414 25.70 -8.30 5.50
CA LEU A 414 25.15 -6.99 5.81
C LEU A 414 24.27 -7.05 7.06
N ASP A 415 24.67 -6.29 8.08
CA ASP A 415 23.84 -6.01 9.24
C ASP A 415 22.96 -4.78 8.94
N LEU A 416 21.77 -5.05 8.40
CA LEU A 416 20.77 -4.02 8.09
C LEU A 416 20.44 -3.14 9.32
N TRP A 417 20.60 -3.70 10.52
CA TRP A 417 20.28 -3.05 11.79
C TRP A 417 21.39 -2.11 12.27
N ALA A 418 22.63 -2.53 12.10
CA ALA A 418 23.76 -1.66 12.38
C ALA A 418 23.68 -0.38 11.52
N THR A 419 23.17 -0.49 10.31
CA THR A 419 22.98 0.64 9.40
C THR A 419 21.71 1.46 9.73
N ALA A 420 20.59 0.79 10.04
CA ALA A 420 19.30 1.45 10.26
C ALA A 420 19.17 2.17 11.59
N LYS A 421 19.64 1.54 12.68
CA LYS A 421 19.47 2.06 14.06
C LYS A 421 20.09 3.45 14.27
N PRO A 422 21.32 3.74 13.85
CA PRO A 422 21.91 5.08 13.97
C PRO A 422 21.10 6.14 13.22
N PHE A 423 20.56 5.79 12.04
CA PHE A 423 19.70 6.70 11.27
C PHE A 423 18.43 7.04 12.03
N LEU A 424 17.72 6.03 12.53
CA LEU A 424 16.48 6.21 13.29
C LEU A 424 16.69 7.03 14.57
N VAL A 425 17.77 6.76 15.30
CA VAL A 425 18.10 7.51 16.54
C VAL A 425 18.37 8.99 16.20
N ARG A 426 19.16 9.26 15.15
CA ARG A 426 19.41 10.64 14.71
C ARG A 426 18.11 11.33 14.31
N TRP A 427 17.30 10.70 13.48
CA TRP A 427 16.03 11.24 13.03
C TRP A 427 15.07 11.54 14.21
N MET A 428 14.93 10.60 15.17
CA MET A 428 14.12 10.81 16.38
C MET A 428 14.62 11.99 17.20
N ASN A 429 15.92 12.12 17.39
CA ASN A 429 16.50 13.24 18.12
C ASN A 429 16.24 14.58 17.41
N GLU A 430 16.26 14.59 16.08
CA GLU A 430 15.91 15.77 15.27
C GLU A 430 14.42 16.12 15.36
N GLN A 431 13.51 15.13 15.53
CA GLN A 431 12.08 15.36 15.64
C GLN A 431 11.58 15.72 17.04
N VAL A 432 12.28 15.25 18.07
CA VAL A 432 11.87 15.43 19.49
C VAL A 432 12.78 16.43 20.22
N GLY A 433 13.95 16.76 19.65
CA GLY A 433 14.94 17.64 20.27
C GLY A 433 14.53 19.12 20.34
N PRO A 434 15.30 19.96 21.07
CA PRO A 434 15.00 21.39 21.20
C PRO A 434 14.85 22.13 19.87
N LYS A 435 15.58 21.72 18.84
CA LYS A 435 15.44 22.28 17.47
C LYS A 435 14.08 21.98 16.84
N ALA A 436 13.55 20.78 17.08
CA ALA A 436 12.22 20.39 16.60
C ALA A 436 11.14 21.19 17.32
N PHE A 437 11.26 21.39 18.64
CA PHE A 437 10.35 22.21 19.42
C PHE A 437 10.26 23.64 18.85
N TRP A 438 11.41 24.29 18.61
CA TRP A 438 11.43 25.64 18.05
C TRP A 438 10.91 25.69 16.59
N ARG A 439 11.20 24.68 15.77
CA ARG A 439 10.67 24.57 14.41
C ARG A 439 9.15 24.41 14.41
N ASN A 440 8.61 23.52 15.24
CA ASN A 440 7.18 23.30 15.35
C ASN A 440 6.47 24.54 15.91
N LEU A 441 7.04 25.16 16.93
CA LEU A 441 6.53 26.42 17.47
C LEU A 441 6.49 27.53 16.41
N LYS A 442 7.53 27.63 15.58
CA LYS A 442 7.59 28.61 14.49
C LYS A 442 6.58 28.32 13.37
N ASN A 443 6.36 27.05 13.05
CA ASN A 443 5.40 26.63 12.03
C ASN A 443 3.94 26.79 12.50
N GLU A 444 3.67 26.56 13.77
CA GLU A 444 2.34 26.73 14.38
C GLU A 444 2.07 28.17 14.85
N ALA A 445 3.09 29.00 14.94
CA ALA A 445 2.95 30.40 15.39
C ALA A 445 1.90 31.20 14.59
N PRO A 446 1.77 31.08 13.26
CA PRO A 446 0.70 31.75 12.52
C PRO A 446 -0.69 31.29 12.94
N ASP A 447 -0.88 29.97 13.10
CA ASP A 447 -2.17 29.39 13.52
C ASP A 447 -2.52 29.79 14.96
N TRP A 448 -1.50 29.86 15.83
CA TRP A 448 -1.67 30.37 17.21
C TRP A 448 -2.01 31.85 17.24
N ALA A 449 -1.39 32.64 16.34
CA ALA A 449 -1.69 34.06 16.22
C ALA A 449 -3.16 34.33 15.79
N GLU A 450 -3.71 33.47 14.92
CA GLU A 450 -5.15 33.50 14.56
C GLU A 450 -6.06 32.96 15.68
N MET A 451 -5.62 31.94 16.41
CA MET A 451 -6.44 31.32 17.47
C MET A 451 -6.47 32.11 18.77
N LEU A 452 -5.33 32.72 19.17
CA LEU A 452 -5.22 33.45 20.43
C LEU A 452 -6.31 34.55 20.64
N PRO A 453 -6.65 35.41 19.66
CA PRO A 453 -7.72 36.39 19.81
C PRO A 453 -9.12 35.76 19.90
N ALA A 454 -9.31 34.56 19.37
CA ALA A 454 -10.58 33.84 19.39
C ALA A 454 -10.76 32.93 20.62
N LEU A 455 -9.68 32.62 21.34
CA LEU A 455 -9.69 31.77 22.54
C LEU A 455 -10.65 32.24 23.64
N PRO A 456 -10.68 33.53 24.02
CA PRO A 456 -11.63 33.99 25.05
C PRO A 456 -13.08 33.78 24.63
N ARG A 457 -13.41 33.97 23.34
CA ARG A 457 -14.76 33.74 22.81
C ARG A 457 -15.13 32.25 22.79
N LYS A 458 -14.20 31.38 22.40
CA LYS A 458 -14.42 29.92 22.41
C LYS A 458 -14.53 29.36 23.82
N LEU A 459 -13.71 29.85 24.76
CA LEU A 459 -13.80 29.49 26.19
C LEU A 459 -15.12 29.94 26.80
N ASN A 460 -15.57 31.18 26.55
CA ASN A 460 -16.87 31.66 27.00
C ASN A 460 -18.01 30.82 26.40
N ALA A 461 -17.96 30.48 25.11
CA ALA A 461 -18.96 29.63 24.49
C ALA A 461 -19.04 28.24 25.13
N LEU A 462 -17.88 27.60 25.43
CA LEU A 462 -17.83 26.30 26.13
C LEU A 462 -18.37 26.39 27.56
N VAL A 463 -18.08 27.48 28.29
CA VAL A 463 -18.62 27.72 29.64
C VAL A 463 -20.13 27.94 29.59
N ASP A 464 -20.62 28.70 28.60
CA ASP A 464 -22.05 28.92 28.39
C ASP A 464 -22.80 27.64 28.01
N GLU A 465 -22.20 26.79 27.17
CA GLU A 465 -22.76 25.49 26.78
C GLU A 465 -22.83 24.53 27.96
N ALA A 466 -21.78 24.47 28.79
CA ALA A 466 -21.75 23.70 30.02
C ALA A 466 -22.83 24.17 31.00
N ARG A 467 -22.97 25.48 31.15
CA ARG A 467 -23.98 26.10 32.02
C ARG A 467 -25.40 25.87 31.53
N GLN A 468 -25.63 25.93 30.22
CA GLN A 468 -26.93 25.61 29.62
C GLN A 468 -27.28 24.13 29.80
N LYS A 469 -26.31 23.25 29.72
CA LYS A 469 -26.51 21.81 29.96
C LYS A 469 -26.88 21.53 31.40
N GLU A 470 -26.19 22.12 32.39
CA GLU A 470 -26.54 22.02 33.82
C GLU A 470 -27.93 22.57 34.11
N MET A 471 -28.27 23.74 33.56
CA MET A 471 -29.62 24.32 33.74
C MET A 471 -30.69 23.43 33.11
N ARG A 472 -30.45 22.85 31.95
CA ARG A 472 -31.39 21.93 31.29
C ARG A 472 -31.60 20.67 32.11
N ASP A 473 -30.53 20.10 32.65
CA ASP A 473 -30.60 18.88 33.48
C ASP A 473 -31.31 19.17 34.81
N ALA A 474 -31.06 20.32 35.44
CA ALA A 474 -31.79 20.77 36.62
C ALA A 474 -33.29 20.99 36.33
N TYR A 475 -33.61 21.58 35.17
CA TYR A 475 -35.00 21.80 34.75
C TYR A 475 -35.72 20.46 34.50
N VAL A 476 -35.11 19.51 33.83
CA VAL A 476 -35.67 18.17 33.65
C VAL A 476 -35.89 17.44 34.97
N HIS A 477 -34.98 17.64 35.93
CA HIS A 477 -35.14 17.07 37.27
C HIS A 477 -36.30 17.68 38.03
N LEU A 478 -36.48 18.99 37.95
CA LEU A 478 -37.64 19.71 38.55
C LEU A 478 -38.97 19.28 37.94
N VAL A 479 -39.04 19.16 36.62
CA VAL A 479 -40.25 18.67 35.91
C VAL A 479 -40.63 17.26 36.36
N LYS A 480 -39.65 16.36 36.52
CA LYS A 480 -39.89 14.99 37.02
C LYS A 480 -40.44 15.00 38.48
N ILE A 481 -39.90 15.85 39.33
CA ILE A 481 -40.41 16.01 40.71
C ILE A 481 -41.86 16.51 40.70
N GLN A 482 -42.15 17.53 39.88
CA GLN A 482 -43.50 18.08 39.78
C GLN A 482 -44.53 17.09 39.24
N GLN A 483 -44.14 16.30 38.21
CA GLN A 483 -44.96 15.20 37.69
C GLN A 483 -45.24 14.14 38.77
N ARG A 484 -44.24 13.79 39.57
CA ARG A 484 -44.40 12.85 40.69
C ARG A 484 -45.34 13.38 41.75
N GLN A 485 -45.24 14.67 42.11
CA GLN A 485 -46.14 15.32 43.08
C GLN A 485 -47.59 15.38 42.57
N SER A 486 -47.79 15.71 41.28
CA SER A 486 -49.16 15.74 40.71
C SER A 486 -49.77 14.32 40.65
N LEU A 487 -48.96 13.29 40.40
CA LEU A 487 -49.43 11.90 40.44
C LEU A 487 -49.86 11.49 41.82
N TRP A 488 -49.12 11.83 42.87
CA TRP A 488 -49.50 11.55 44.25
C TRP A 488 -50.76 12.31 44.68
N LEU A 489 -50.90 13.58 44.25
CA LEU A 489 -52.14 14.36 44.51
C LEU A 489 -53.35 13.74 43.84
N ALA A 490 -53.19 13.24 42.60
CA ALA A 490 -54.25 12.51 41.90
C ALA A 490 -54.64 11.18 42.61
N VAL A 491 -53.64 10.43 43.08
CA VAL A 491 -53.89 9.20 43.84
C VAL A 491 -54.62 9.49 45.16
N ILE A 492 -54.23 10.56 45.87
CA ILE A 492 -54.92 10.98 47.14
C ILE A 492 -56.35 11.42 46.84
N ALA A 493 -56.59 12.18 45.77
CA ALA A 493 -57.91 12.64 45.35
C ALA A 493 -58.85 11.46 45.03
N VAL A 494 -58.33 10.45 44.29
CA VAL A 494 -59.06 9.22 43.96
C VAL A 494 -59.37 8.44 45.23
N ALA A 495 -58.40 8.30 46.14
CA ALA A 495 -58.61 7.63 47.41
C ALA A 495 -59.70 8.31 48.30
N LEU A 496 -59.69 9.63 48.34
CA LEU A 496 -60.70 10.40 49.04
C LEU A 496 -62.09 10.23 48.42
N VAL A 497 -62.21 10.25 47.10
CA VAL A 497 -63.50 9.98 46.41
C VAL A 497 -63.99 8.58 46.71
N LEU A 498 -63.12 7.58 46.70
CA LEU A 498 -63.53 6.22 47.07
C LEU A 498 -63.97 6.09 48.50
N ILE A 499 -63.33 6.74 49.44
CA ILE A 499 -63.75 6.81 50.87
C ILE A 499 -65.13 7.45 51.03
N LEU A 500 -65.43 8.45 50.22
CA LEU A 500 -66.72 9.16 50.25
C LEU A 500 -67.87 8.33 49.59
N LEU A 501 -67.52 7.47 48.62
CA LEU A 501 -68.50 6.60 47.94
C LEU A 501 -68.85 5.35 48.74
N PHE A 502 -67.98 4.91 49.65
CA PHE A 502 -68.18 3.70 50.49
C PHE A 502 -68.59 4.03 51.95
N LYS A 503 -68.89 5.28 52.21
CA LYS A 503 -69.54 5.70 53.44
C LYS A 503 -71.03 5.99 53.18
#